data_ccfc2e773713534cba4ecffac4acb1f4
#
_entry.id   ccfc2e773713534cba4ecffac4acb1f4
#
_cell.length_a   1.000
_cell.length_b   1.000
_cell.length_c   1.000
_cell.angle_alpha   90.00
_cell.angle_beta   90.00
_cell.angle_gamma   90.00
#
_symmetry.space_group_name_H-M   'P 1'
#
loop_
_entity.id
_entity.type
_entity.pdbx_description
1 polymer ?
#
loop_
_entity_poly.entity_id
_entity_poly.type
_entity_poly.pdbx_seq_one_letter_code
_entity_poly.pdbx_strand_id
1 'polypeptide(L)'
;NGGAHKIYNATVHCLLAKRSGKKVIIGDTGAGYAGKMLSMAAKKFGLKCKIFMGAKDISRQQPNVKAIKKNGAEVIPVYSGSQTLVDAVSECMRYWVANCDTTAMCVGSTVGPAVFVRICGWSTSQISRELKDQLIDEFGSIPKKLKLYNCVGGGSSSFGFWNEFMDYKKNQCEFIGVEAGGPVKSKKHAAPLTYGSKIGILHGAAQYVNQNSDGQIEETESISAGLDYPGISPLHCFLKDTKRARYTAASDEEALNAYKLVTKFEKLRPSLEPC
;
A
#
# COMPACT_ATOMS: atom_id res chain seq x y z
N ASN A 1 -6.17 -4.70 17.30
CA ASN A 1 -5.08 -4.71 16.33
C ASN A 1 -5.61 -4.99 14.94
N GLY A 2 -5.04 -4.30 13.93
CA GLY A 2 -5.50 -4.43 12.54
C GLY A 2 -4.96 -5.64 11.79
N GLY A 3 -3.90 -6.27 12.29
CA GLY A 3 -3.26 -7.43 11.66
C GLY A 3 -2.21 -7.11 10.59
N ALA A 4 -2.12 -5.87 10.09
CA ALA A 4 -1.12 -5.44 9.12
C ALA A 4 -0.83 -3.93 9.21
N HIS A 5 0.17 -3.47 8.46
CA HIS A 5 0.77 -2.14 8.54
C HIS A 5 -0.16 -0.94 8.31
N LYS A 6 -1.27 -1.10 7.60
CA LYS A 6 -2.15 0.04 7.24
C LYS A 6 -2.80 0.74 8.43
N ILE A 7 -2.89 0.09 9.58
CA ILE A 7 -3.42 0.71 10.80
C ILE A 7 -2.53 1.85 11.33
N TYR A 8 -1.20 1.75 11.16
CA TYR A 8 -0.27 2.81 11.55
C TYR A 8 -0.58 4.10 10.78
N ASN A 9 -0.65 3.99 9.46
CA ASN A 9 -0.98 5.11 8.59
C ASN A 9 -2.36 5.70 8.89
N ALA A 10 -3.39 4.86 9.00
CA ALA A 10 -4.75 5.29 9.32
C ALA A 10 -4.83 6.04 10.66
N THR A 11 -4.13 5.54 11.69
CA THR A 11 -4.08 6.16 13.01
C THR A 11 -3.45 7.56 12.97
N VAL A 12 -2.31 7.70 12.28
CA VAL A 12 -1.62 8.99 12.18
C VAL A 12 -2.45 9.99 11.39
N HIS A 13 -3.05 9.61 10.27
CA HIS A 13 -3.92 10.50 9.51
C HIS A 13 -5.16 10.94 10.30
N CYS A 14 -5.79 10.04 11.06
CA CYS A 14 -6.91 10.40 11.93
C CYS A 14 -6.49 11.37 13.05
N LEU A 15 -5.32 11.15 13.65
CA LEU A 15 -4.79 12.03 14.68
C LEU A 15 -4.49 13.43 14.12
N LEU A 16 -3.87 13.51 12.96
CA LEU A 16 -3.61 14.78 12.26
C LEU A 16 -4.91 15.48 11.88
N ALA A 17 -5.88 14.77 11.34
CA ALA A 17 -7.20 15.31 11.01
C ALA A 17 -7.86 15.92 12.24
N LYS A 18 -7.85 15.22 13.36
CA LYS A 18 -8.42 15.71 14.64
C LYS A 18 -7.70 16.95 15.16
N ARG A 19 -6.35 16.95 15.13
CA ARG A 19 -5.54 18.10 15.55
C ARG A 19 -5.73 19.32 14.66
N SER A 20 -6.01 19.12 13.37
CA SER A 20 -6.31 20.19 12.40
C SER A 20 -7.77 20.63 12.44
N GLY A 21 -8.57 20.18 13.41
CA GLY A 21 -9.98 20.56 13.55
C GLY A 21 -10.91 19.98 12.48
N LYS A 22 -10.43 19.03 11.65
CA LYS A 22 -11.27 18.39 10.64
C LYS A 22 -12.27 17.45 11.29
N LYS A 23 -13.48 17.41 10.75
CA LYS A 23 -14.58 16.59 11.27
C LYS A 23 -14.80 15.30 10.48
N VAL A 24 -14.31 15.30 9.25
CA VAL A 24 -14.47 14.20 8.31
C VAL A 24 -13.09 13.73 7.88
N ILE A 25 -12.90 12.40 7.81
CA ILE A 25 -11.76 11.80 7.16
C ILE A 25 -12.24 10.92 6.01
N ILE A 26 -11.57 11.01 4.88
CA ILE A 26 -11.86 10.20 3.71
C ILE A 26 -10.64 9.39 3.30
N GLY A 27 -10.86 8.31 2.59
CA GLY A 27 -9.80 7.51 1.99
C GLY A 27 -10.34 6.58 0.94
N ASP A 28 -9.41 6.00 0.20
CA ASP A 28 -9.68 5.02 -0.85
C ASP A 28 -9.38 3.59 -0.40
N THR A 29 -9.95 2.64 -1.10
CA THR A 29 -9.63 1.22 -0.91
C THR A 29 -9.97 0.40 -2.15
N GLY A 30 -9.11 -0.56 -2.51
CA GLY A 30 -9.40 -1.59 -3.51
C GLY A 30 -9.86 -2.88 -2.82
N ALA A 31 -8.95 -3.66 -2.24
CA ALA A 31 -9.27 -4.88 -1.51
C ALA A 31 -10.13 -4.68 -0.24
N GLY A 32 -10.37 -3.45 0.18
CA GLY A 32 -11.19 -3.11 1.36
C GLY A 32 -10.40 -3.04 2.66
N TYR A 33 -9.18 -3.57 2.74
CA TYR A 33 -8.43 -3.61 3.99
C TYR A 33 -8.00 -2.21 4.47
N ALA A 34 -7.51 -1.35 3.58
CA ALA A 34 -7.16 0.04 3.93
C ALA A 34 -8.38 0.79 4.47
N GLY A 35 -9.54 0.67 3.80
CA GLY A 35 -10.80 1.24 4.25
C GLY A 35 -11.26 0.72 5.61
N LYS A 36 -11.11 -0.59 5.86
CA LYS A 36 -11.39 -1.19 7.16
C LYS A 36 -10.52 -0.58 8.27
N MET A 37 -9.21 -0.42 8.04
CA MET A 37 -8.30 0.17 9.03
C MET A 37 -8.61 1.65 9.26
N LEU A 38 -8.87 2.41 8.19
CA LEU A 38 -9.25 3.82 8.31
C LEU A 38 -10.56 3.99 9.06
N SER A 39 -11.58 3.17 8.77
CA SER A 39 -12.86 3.22 9.50
C SER A 39 -12.73 2.89 10.99
N MET A 40 -11.85 1.94 11.34
CA MET A 40 -11.55 1.62 12.75
C MET A 40 -10.88 2.79 13.46
N ALA A 41 -9.85 3.39 12.84
CA ALA A 41 -9.15 4.54 13.39
C ALA A 41 -10.09 5.74 13.52
N ALA A 42 -10.86 6.07 12.48
CA ALA A 42 -11.81 7.17 12.48
C ALA A 42 -12.83 7.04 13.62
N LYS A 43 -13.38 5.84 13.83
CA LYS A 43 -14.27 5.55 14.95
C LYS A 43 -13.62 5.82 16.30
N LYS A 44 -12.36 5.39 16.47
CA LYS A 44 -11.59 5.62 17.70
C LYS A 44 -11.36 7.10 17.98
N PHE A 45 -11.13 7.91 16.95
CA PHE A 45 -10.89 9.35 17.08
C PHE A 45 -12.16 10.21 17.04
N GLY A 46 -13.34 9.62 16.84
CA GLY A 46 -14.62 10.33 16.77
C GLY A 46 -14.80 11.13 15.49
N LEU A 47 -14.18 10.69 14.38
CA LEU A 47 -14.29 11.33 13.07
C LEU A 47 -15.36 10.63 12.22
N LYS A 48 -16.13 11.41 11.44
CA LYS A 48 -16.94 10.85 10.37
C LYS A 48 -16.00 10.30 9.29
N CYS A 49 -16.32 9.13 8.72
CA CYS A 49 -15.45 8.46 7.76
C CYS A 49 -16.20 8.12 6.48
N LYS A 50 -15.61 8.45 5.33
CA LYS A 50 -16.10 8.04 4.00
C LYS A 50 -15.01 7.29 3.27
N ILE A 51 -15.35 6.14 2.71
CA ILE A 51 -14.42 5.25 1.98
C ILE A 51 -14.87 5.16 0.53
N PHE A 52 -14.05 5.65 -0.38
CA PHE A 52 -14.23 5.52 -1.81
C PHE A 52 -13.75 4.15 -2.27
N MET A 53 -14.60 3.43 -2.98
CA MET A 53 -14.29 2.07 -3.43
C MET A 53 -14.92 1.81 -4.79
N GLY A 54 -14.18 1.23 -5.73
CA GLY A 54 -14.68 0.88 -7.04
C GLY A 54 -15.84 -0.09 -6.97
N ALA A 55 -16.86 0.08 -7.82
CA ALA A 55 -18.06 -0.75 -7.79
C ALA A 55 -17.76 -2.24 -8.03
N LYS A 56 -16.79 -2.56 -8.90
CA LYS A 56 -16.28 -3.93 -9.09
C LYS A 56 -15.64 -4.48 -7.81
N ASP A 57 -14.83 -3.67 -7.13
CA ASP A 57 -14.17 -4.09 -5.90
C ASP A 57 -15.17 -4.28 -4.76
N ILE A 58 -16.20 -3.43 -4.66
CA ILE A 58 -17.30 -3.62 -3.70
C ILE A 58 -17.94 -4.99 -3.88
N SER A 59 -18.21 -5.40 -5.11
CA SER A 59 -18.86 -6.69 -5.38
C SER A 59 -17.99 -7.88 -4.96
N ARG A 60 -16.66 -7.78 -5.14
CA ARG A 60 -15.71 -8.85 -4.84
C ARG A 60 -15.37 -8.93 -3.34
N GLN A 61 -15.43 -7.80 -2.62
CA GLN A 61 -14.87 -7.65 -1.27
C GLN A 61 -15.95 -7.40 -0.21
N GLN A 62 -17.12 -8.00 -0.36
CA GLN A 62 -18.26 -7.83 0.54
C GLN A 62 -17.96 -8.01 2.04
N PRO A 63 -17.11 -8.96 2.48
CA PRO A 63 -16.75 -9.07 3.89
C PRO A 63 -16.09 -7.80 4.46
N ASN A 64 -15.18 -7.18 3.69
CA ASN A 64 -14.53 -5.94 4.08
C ASN A 64 -15.50 -4.75 4.05
N VAL A 65 -16.37 -4.67 3.04
CA VAL A 65 -17.44 -3.64 2.96
C VAL A 65 -18.35 -3.69 4.19
N LYS A 66 -18.78 -4.90 4.59
CA LYS A 66 -19.57 -5.09 5.82
C LYS A 66 -18.81 -4.62 7.07
N ALA A 67 -17.51 -4.93 7.17
CA ALA A 67 -16.68 -4.50 8.29
C ALA A 67 -16.51 -2.97 8.34
N ILE A 68 -16.31 -2.30 7.20
CA ILE A 68 -16.22 -0.84 7.09
C ILE A 68 -17.54 -0.21 7.61
N LYS A 69 -18.67 -0.67 7.11
CA LYS A 69 -20.01 -0.19 7.54
C LYS A 69 -20.27 -0.44 9.02
N LYS A 70 -19.86 -1.60 9.56
CA LYS A 70 -19.97 -1.93 11.00
C LYS A 70 -19.15 -0.97 11.88
N ASN A 71 -18.05 -0.42 11.36
CA ASN A 71 -17.27 0.61 12.04
C ASN A 71 -17.94 2.01 12.01
N GLY A 72 -19.05 2.17 11.28
CA GLY A 72 -19.76 3.44 11.15
C GLY A 72 -19.30 4.32 10.00
N ALA A 73 -18.50 3.78 9.07
CA ALA A 73 -18.08 4.52 7.89
C ALA A 73 -19.07 4.33 6.72
N GLU A 74 -19.19 5.38 5.92
CA GLU A 74 -19.92 5.36 4.66
C GLU A 74 -19.02 4.81 3.55
N VAL A 75 -19.52 3.89 2.73
CA VAL A 75 -18.84 3.40 1.53
C VAL A 75 -19.44 4.08 0.31
N ILE A 76 -18.61 4.85 -0.41
CA ILE A 76 -18.99 5.58 -1.62
C ILE A 76 -18.59 4.74 -2.84
N PRO A 77 -19.54 4.19 -3.60
CA PRO A 77 -19.23 3.43 -4.78
C PRO A 77 -18.76 4.35 -5.92
N VAL A 78 -17.70 3.94 -6.61
CA VAL A 78 -17.15 4.65 -7.76
C VAL A 78 -17.44 3.84 -9.02
N TYR A 79 -18.21 4.43 -9.94
CA TYR A 79 -18.65 3.81 -11.19
C TYR A 79 -17.87 4.28 -12.42
N SER A 80 -17.00 5.27 -12.28
CA SER A 80 -16.17 5.78 -13.38
C SER A 80 -15.02 4.83 -13.71
N GLY A 81 -14.53 4.91 -14.94
CA GLY A 81 -13.34 4.20 -15.42
C GLY A 81 -13.43 2.67 -15.28
N SER A 82 -12.36 2.07 -14.80
CA SER A 82 -12.26 0.63 -14.54
C SER A 82 -13.12 0.13 -13.37
N GLN A 83 -13.65 1.05 -12.54
CA GLN A 83 -14.38 0.78 -11.31
C GLN A 83 -13.56 0.02 -10.26
N THR A 84 -12.24 0.29 -10.23
CA THR A 84 -11.28 -0.33 -9.32
C THR A 84 -10.54 0.74 -8.48
N LEU A 85 -9.47 0.32 -7.79
CA LEU A 85 -8.69 1.17 -6.89
C LEU A 85 -8.23 2.49 -7.53
N VAL A 86 -7.76 2.48 -8.79
CA VAL A 86 -7.25 3.70 -9.45
C VAL A 86 -8.31 4.80 -9.51
N ASP A 87 -9.53 4.44 -9.90
CA ASP A 87 -10.65 5.37 -10.00
C ASP A 87 -11.14 5.81 -8.61
N ALA A 88 -11.11 4.88 -7.65
CA ALA A 88 -11.45 5.19 -6.26
C ALA A 88 -10.50 6.25 -5.66
N VAL A 89 -9.19 6.14 -5.92
CA VAL A 89 -8.20 7.17 -5.52
C VAL A 89 -8.49 8.50 -6.20
N SER A 90 -8.71 8.49 -7.51
CA SER A 90 -8.99 9.70 -8.29
C SER A 90 -10.23 10.43 -7.78
N GLU A 91 -11.31 9.70 -7.51
CA GLU A 91 -12.55 10.29 -6.99
C GLU A 91 -12.41 10.78 -5.56
N CYS A 92 -11.71 10.04 -4.72
CA CYS A 92 -11.36 10.46 -3.37
C CYS A 92 -10.59 11.79 -3.36
N MET A 93 -9.61 11.95 -4.26
CA MET A 93 -8.85 13.20 -4.42
C MET A 93 -9.73 14.36 -4.90
N ARG A 94 -10.60 14.14 -5.90
CA ARG A 94 -11.55 15.18 -6.37
C ARG A 94 -12.47 15.63 -5.24
N TYR A 95 -13.02 14.68 -4.49
CA TYR A 95 -13.87 14.99 -3.34
C TYR A 95 -13.11 15.79 -2.28
N TRP A 96 -11.87 15.40 -1.98
CA TRP A 96 -11.05 16.10 -0.99
C TRP A 96 -10.77 17.54 -1.38
N VAL A 97 -10.35 17.79 -2.62
CA VAL A 97 -10.08 19.15 -3.12
C VAL A 97 -11.32 20.05 -3.01
N ALA A 98 -12.49 19.52 -3.34
CA ALA A 98 -13.77 20.25 -3.24
C ALA A 98 -14.25 20.48 -1.80
N ASN A 99 -13.70 19.75 -0.80
CA ASN A 99 -14.17 19.78 0.59
C ASN A 99 -13.03 19.96 1.61
N CYS A 100 -11.88 20.48 1.19
CA CYS A 100 -10.66 20.48 2.00
C CYS A 100 -10.77 21.26 3.32
N ASP A 101 -11.69 22.22 3.43
CA ASP A 101 -11.88 23.02 4.66
C ASP A 101 -12.36 22.16 5.85
N THR A 102 -13.21 21.18 5.62
CA THR A 102 -13.80 20.34 6.66
C THR A 102 -13.31 18.91 6.69
N THR A 103 -12.62 18.50 5.61
CA THR A 103 -12.29 17.11 5.32
C THR A 103 -10.78 16.90 5.22
N ALA A 104 -10.27 15.88 5.90
CA ALA A 104 -8.92 15.38 5.72
C ALA A 104 -8.93 14.13 4.83
N MET A 105 -7.89 13.95 4.03
CA MET A 105 -7.69 12.75 3.22
C MET A 105 -6.61 11.87 3.82
N CYS A 106 -6.87 10.57 3.91
CA CYS A 106 -5.89 9.54 4.21
C CYS A 106 -5.54 8.79 2.93
N VAL A 107 -4.33 8.95 2.45
CA VAL A 107 -3.81 8.12 1.36
C VAL A 107 -3.35 6.77 1.93
N GLY A 108 -3.80 5.68 1.34
CA GLY A 108 -3.59 4.32 1.88
C GLY A 108 -2.18 3.76 1.70
N SER A 109 -1.27 4.48 1.02
CA SER A 109 0.10 4.04 0.74
C SER A 109 1.07 5.23 0.60
N THR A 110 2.34 4.96 0.31
CA THR A 110 3.37 5.97 0.02
C THR A 110 3.29 6.47 -1.43
N VAL A 111 2.08 6.72 -1.92
CA VAL A 111 1.80 7.23 -3.27
C VAL A 111 1.20 8.62 -3.20
N GLY A 112 1.14 9.31 -4.33
CA GLY A 112 0.60 10.66 -4.41
C GLY A 112 1.59 11.75 -3.99
N PRO A 113 1.10 12.98 -3.67
CA PRO A 113 1.94 14.11 -3.31
C PRO A 113 2.85 13.86 -2.12
N ALA A 114 4.01 14.51 -2.11
CA ALA A 114 5.11 14.28 -1.16
C ALA A 114 4.69 14.32 0.33
N VAL A 115 3.71 15.17 0.68
CA VAL A 115 3.22 15.25 2.07
C VAL A 115 2.60 13.91 2.53
N PHE A 116 1.80 13.28 1.69
CA PHE A 116 1.19 11.97 2.01
C PHE A 116 2.24 10.87 2.07
N VAL A 117 3.18 10.88 1.12
CA VAL A 117 4.29 9.93 1.09
C VAL A 117 5.10 9.99 2.39
N ARG A 118 5.41 11.21 2.88
CA ARG A 118 6.14 11.41 4.14
C ARG A 118 5.35 10.95 5.36
N ILE A 119 4.08 11.31 5.46
CA ILE A 119 3.21 10.90 6.59
C ILE A 119 3.11 9.37 6.62
N CYS A 120 2.84 8.77 5.47
CA CYS A 120 2.67 7.32 5.34
C CYS A 120 3.97 6.57 5.66
N GLY A 121 5.10 7.02 5.08
CA GLY A 121 6.41 6.43 5.32
C GLY A 121 6.84 6.53 6.77
N TRP A 122 6.68 7.70 7.40
CA TRP A 122 7.00 7.88 8.81
C TRP A 122 6.13 7.01 9.72
N SER A 123 4.83 6.94 9.47
CA SER A 123 3.92 6.16 10.29
C SER A 123 4.19 4.66 10.23
N THR A 124 4.50 4.15 9.03
CA THR A 124 4.80 2.73 8.82
C THR A 124 6.21 2.33 9.27
N SER A 125 7.13 3.28 9.42
CA SER A 125 8.50 3.01 9.90
C SER A 125 8.56 2.53 11.36
N GLN A 126 7.45 2.59 12.09
CA GLN A 126 7.34 1.92 13.38
C GLN A 126 7.70 0.43 13.29
N ILE A 127 7.38 -0.21 12.16
CA ILE A 127 7.71 -1.63 11.91
C ILE A 127 9.22 -1.86 11.92
N SER A 128 10.00 -1.02 11.22
CA SER A 128 11.46 -1.16 11.20
C SER A 128 12.13 -0.78 12.51
N ARG A 129 11.54 0.14 13.29
CA ARG A 129 12.02 0.43 14.66
C ARG A 129 11.88 -0.80 15.55
N GLU A 130 10.68 -1.38 15.60
CA GLU A 130 10.43 -2.59 16.38
C GLU A 130 11.29 -3.78 15.89
N LEU A 131 11.46 -3.94 14.58
CA LEU A 131 12.36 -4.96 14.02
C LEU A 131 13.80 -4.76 14.47
N LYS A 132 14.28 -3.52 14.48
CA LYS A 132 15.65 -3.21 14.90
C LYS A 132 15.87 -3.59 16.36
N ASP A 133 14.93 -3.24 17.23
CA ASP A 133 14.97 -3.60 18.65
C ASP A 133 14.95 -5.12 18.84
N GLN A 134 14.03 -5.82 18.14
CA GLN A 134 13.94 -7.28 18.17
C GLN A 134 15.22 -7.98 17.68
N LEU A 135 15.88 -7.46 16.63
CA LEU A 135 17.14 -8.01 16.17
C LEU A 135 18.26 -7.84 17.19
N ILE A 136 18.30 -6.70 17.89
CA ILE A 136 19.27 -6.45 18.96
C ILE A 136 18.99 -7.37 20.15
N ASP A 137 17.74 -7.54 20.54
CA ASP A 137 17.34 -8.41 21.65
C ASP A 137 17.69 -9.88 21.37
N GLU A 138 17.46 -10.36 20.14
CA GLU A 138 17.68 -11.74 19.74
C GLU A 138 19.16 -12.07 19.49
N PHE A 139 19.91 -11.15 18.85
CA PHE A 139 21.29 -11.40 18.38
C PHE A 139 22.35 -10.59 19.12
N GLY A 140 21.97 -9.76 20.09
CA GLY A 140 22.89 -8.84 20.80
C GLY A 140 23.33 -7.64 19.97
N SER A 141 23.10 -7.64 18.66
CA SER A 141 23.42 -6.54 17.72
C SER A 141 22.72 -6.77 16.39
N ILE A 142 22.69 -5.73 15.54
CA ILE A 142 22.21 -5.90 14.16
C ILE A 142 23.14 -6.85 13.39
N PRO A 143 22.64 -7.90 12.76
CA PRO A 143 23.44 -8.86 11.99
C PRO A 143 24.30 -8.18 10.90
N LYS A 144 25.53 -8.64 10.73
CA LYS A 144 26.47 -8.06 9.75
C LYS A 144 26.04 -8.20 8.29
N LYS A 145 25.16 -9.18 8.01
CA LYS A 145 24.53 -9.40 6.68
C LYS A 145 23.05 -9.65 6.89
N LEU A 146 22.25 -8.70 6.47
CA LEU A 146 20.80 -8.74 6.59
C LEU A 146 20.15 -8.63 5.20
N LYS A 147 19.18 -9.47 4.89
CA LYS A 147 18.35 -9.36 3.68
C LYS A 147 16.91 -9.13 4.10
N LEU A 148 16.34 -8.01 3.70
CA LEU A 148 14.97 -7.64 4.00
C LEU A 148 14.10 -7.78 2.75
N TYR A 149 13.33 -8.86 2.71
CA TYR A 149 12.33 -9.12 1.67
C TYR A 149 10.98 -8.52 2.07
N ASN A 150 10.31 -7.88 1.14
CA ASN A 150 8.94 -7.43 1.36
C ASN A 150 8.18 -7.33 0.03
N CYS A 151 6.87 -7.55 0.08
CA CYS A 151 6.00 -7.32 -1.05
C CYS A 151 5.85 -5.81 -1.34
N VAL A 152 5.71 -5.47 -2.61
CA VAL A 152 5.63 -4.09 -3.08
C VAL A 152 4.44 -3.91 -4.01
N GLY A 153 3.40 -3.24 -3.48
CA GLY A 153 2.33 -2.63 -4.27
C GLY A 153 2.59 -1.13 -4.37
N GLY A 154 1.80 -0.28 -3.69
CA GLY A 154 2.13 1.15 -3.59
C GLY A 154 3.39 1.45 -2.75
N GLY A 155 3.95 0.49 -2.03
CA GLY A 155 5.27 0.58 -1.38
C GLY A 155 5.30 0.98 0.08
N SER A 156 4.16 1.14 0.75
CA SER A 156 4.17 1.57 2.17
C SER A 156 4.69 0.52 3.14
N SER A 157 4.36 -0.75 2.92
CA SER A 157 4.84 -1.86 3.76
C SER A 157 6.35 -1.99 3.69
N SER A 158 6.86 -2.10 2.47
CA SER A 158 8.29 -2.28 2.20
C SER A 158 9.12 -1.08 2.66
N PHE A 159 8.68 0.13 2.40
CA PHE A 159 9.37 1.32 2.88
C PHE A 159 9.39 1.37 4.41
N GLY A 160 8.25 1.14 5.07
CA GLY A 160 8.18 1.11 6.53
C GLY A 160 9.06 0.02 7.16
N PHE A 161 9.19 -1.13 6.48
CA PHE A 161 10.03 -2.24 6.92
C PHE A 161 11.54 -1.98 6.74
N TRP A 162 11.93 -1.14 5.75
CA TRP A 162 13.33 -0.85 5.45
C TRP A 162 13.85 0.45 6.07
N ASN A 163 12.99 1.34 6.50
CA ASN A 163 13.33 2.73 6.82
C ASN A 163 14.50 2.88 7.81
N GLU A 164 14.50 2.17 8.92
CA GLU A 164 15.55 2.26 9.94
C GLU A 164 16.90 1.59 9.52
N PHE A 165 16.90 0.96 8.35
CA PHE A 165 18.08 0.30 7.77
C PHE A 165 18.62 1.03 6.53
N MET A 166 18.05 2.21 6.18
CA MET A 166 18.45 2.95 4.97
C MET A 166 19.90 3.39 5.00
N ASP A 167 20.42 3.78 6.17
CA ASP A 167 21.80 4.26 6.36
C ASP A 167 22.83 3.14 6.37
N TYR A 168 22.41 1.88 6.46
CA TYR A 168 23.32 0.75 6.40
C TYR A 168 23.84 0.56 4.97
N LYS A 169 25.14 0.25 4.85
CA LYS A 169 25.75 -0.04 3.55
C LYS A 169 25.03 -1.22 2.87
N LYS A 170 24.98 -1.23 1.54
CA LYS A 170 24.29 -2.26 0.77
C LYS A 170 24.81 -3.68 1.06
N ASN A 171 26.10 -3.83 1.32
CA ASN A 171 26.71 -5.11 1.69
C ASN A 171 26.39 -5.57 3.13
N GLN A 172 25.87 -4.68 3.96
CA GLN A 172 25.39 -4.99 5.31
C GLN A 172 23.90 -5.28 5.34
N CYS A 173 23.10 -4.50 4.58
CA CYS A 173 21.65 -4.66 4.49
C CYS A 173 21.18 -4.52 3.04
N GLU A 174 20.68 -5.63 2.49
CA GLU A 174 20.11 -5.71 1.15
C GLU A 174 18.59 -5.60 1.23
N PHE A 175 17.99 -4.74 0.40
CA PHE A 175 16.54 -4.60 0.26
C PHE A 175 16.07 -5.30 -1.00
N ILE A 176 15.11 -6.20 -0.86
CA ILE A 176 14.52 -6.95 -1.96
C ILE A 176 13.01 -6.74 -1.95
N GLY A 177 12.52 -6.00 -2.95
CA GLY A 177 11.10 -5.79 -3.17
C GLY A 177 10.54 -6.81 -4.16
N VAL A 178 9.42 -7.44 -3.82
CA VAL A 178 8.72 -8.38 -4.68
C VAL A 178 7.41 -7.77 -5.11
N GLU A 179 7.27 -7.49 -6.41
CA GLU A 179 6.08 -6.92 -7.03
C GLU A 179 5.16 -8.03 -7.56
N ALA A 180 3.89 -7.70 -7.81
CA ALA A 180 2.93 -8.65 -8.36
C ALA A 180 3.09 -8.77 -9.89
N GLY A 181 3.60 -9.91 -10.32
CA GLY A 181 3.83 -10.25 -11.72
C GLY A 181 2.57 -10.60 -12.51
N GLY A 182 1.45 -10.80 -11.81
CA GLY A 182 0.16 -11.14 -12.41
C GLY A 182 0.06 -12.56 -12.95
N PRO A 183 -0.99 -12.87 -13.72
CA PRO A 183 -1.17 -14.18 -14.33
C PRO A 183 -0.12 -14.45 -15.41
N VAL A 184 0.48 -15.63 -15.42
CA VAL A 184 1.55 -16.02 -16.36
C VAL A 184 1.13 -15.86 -17.84
N LYS A 185 -0.16 -16.05 -18.14
CA LYS A 185 -0.71 -15.95 -19.50
C LYS A 185 -1.15 -14.54 -19.90
N SER A 186 -1.19 -13.61 -18.98
CA SER A 186 -1.58 -12.22 -19.20
C SER A 186 -0.34 -11.33 -19.19
N LYS A 187 -0.32 -10.29 -20.03
CA LYS A 187 0.70 -9.23 -19.95
C LYS A 187 0.34 -8.14 -18.92
N LYS A 188 -0.82 -8.27 -18.26
CA LYS A 188 -1.27 -7.35 -17.23
C LYS A 188 -0.58 -7.70 -15.92
N HIS A 189 0.27 -6.82 -15.44
CA HIS A 189 1.03 -6.99 -14.20
C HIS A 189 1.00 -5.72 -13.37
N ALA A 190 1.27 -5.82 -12.08
CA ALA A 190 1.43 -4.68 -11.17
C ALA A 190 2.90 -4.60 -10.69
N ALA A 191 3.84 -4.70 -11.63
CA ALA A 191 5.28 -4.75 -11.37
C ALA A 191 6.06 -3.70 -12.21
N PRO A 192 5.78 -2.39 -12.02
CA PRO A 192 6.38 -1.33 -12.83
C PRO A 192 7.90 -1.22 -12.68
N LEU A 193 8.47 -1.56 -11.53
CA LEU A 193 9.91 -1.49 -11.32
C LEU A 193 10.65 -2.70 -11.92
N THR A 194 10.06 -3.87 -11.87
CA THR A 194 10.70 -5.10 -12.34
C THR A 194 10.69 -5.18 -13.86
N TYR A 195 9.56 -4.86 -14.50
CA TYR A 195 9.40 -5.00 -15.94
C TYR A 195 9.71 -3.72 -16.74
N GLY A 196 10.15 -2.65 -16.06
CA GLY A 196 10.74 -1.50 -16.74
C GLY A 196 9.74 -0.50 -17.30
N SER A 197 8.69 -0.20 -16.57
CA SER A 197 7.70 0.83 -16.92
C SER A 197 8.33 2.21 -17.10
N LYS A 198 7.65 3.10 -17.83
CA LYS A 198 8.10 4.47 -18.05
C LYS A 198 7.70 5.38 -16.89
N ILE A 199 8.40 6.50 -16.76
CA ILE A 199 7.99 7.56 -15.83
C ILE A 199 6.72 8.22 -16.37
N GLY A 200 5.73 8.37 -15.50
CA GLY A 200 4.47 9.03 -15.79
C GLY A 200 3.93 9.76 -14.55
N ILE A 201 2.82 10.46 -14.70
CA ILE A 201 2.14 11.15 -13.61
C ILE A 201 0.89 10.37 -13.25
N LEU A 202 0.82 9.93 -12.00
CA LEU A 202 -0.36 9.27 -11.45
C LEU A 202 -0.64 9.79 -10.03
N HIS A 203 -1.89 10.17 -9.77
CA HIS A 203 -2.34 10.66 -8.46
C HIS A 203 -1.47 11.80 -7.88
N GLY A 204 -1.01 12.71 -8.76
CA GLY A 204 -0.24 13.90 -8.36
C GLY A 204 1.23 13.66 -8.05
N ALA A 205 1.81 12.55 -8.49
CA ALA A 205 3.24 12.27 -8.34
C ALA A 205 3.85 11.70 -9.63
N ALA A 206 5.10 12.09 -9.91
CA ALA A 206 5.93 11.44 -10.91
C ALA A 206 6.45 10.12 -10.36
N GLN A 207 6.27 9.04 -11.11
CA GLN A 207 6.62 7.69 -10.67
C GLN A 207 6.75 6.75 -11.87
N TYR A 208 7.31 5.57 -11.70
CA TYR A 208 7.19 4.50 -12.70
C TYR A 208 5.74 4.02 -12.74
N VAL A 209 5.14 3.98 -13.93
CA VAL A 209 3.73 3.64 -14.14
C VAL A 209 3.57 2.72 -15.33
N ASN A 210 2.73 1.70 -15.20
CA ASN A 210 2.30 0.90 -16.34
C ASN A 210 1.41 1.77 -17.23
N GLN A 211 1.92 2.10 -18.41
CA GLN A 211 1.25 2.97 -19.38
C GLN A 211 1.56 2.52 -20.81
N ASN A 212 0.61 2.74 -21.70
CA ASN A 212 0.75 2.48 -23.13
C ASN A 212 1.63 3.54 -23.83
N SER A 213 1.76 3.44 -25.16
CA SER A 213 2.53 4.41 -25.97
C SER A 213 2.02 5.85 -25.87
N ASP A 214 0.72 6.01 -25.62
CA ASP A 214 0.04 7.32 -25.56
C ASP A 214 0.03 7.89 -24.13
N GLY A 215 0.70 7.22 -23.18
CA GLY A 215 0.77 7.64 -21.78
C GLY A 215 -0.48 7.34 -20.96
N GLN A 216 -1.42 6.56 -21.50
CA GLN A 216 -2.60 6.13 -20.76
C GLN A 216 -2.25 5.00 -19.81
N ILE A 217 -2.76 5.05 -18.58
CA ILE A 217 -2.56 4.03 -17.56
C ILE A 217 -3.17 2.71 -18.02
N GLU A 218 -2.36 1.65 -18.01
CA GLU A 218 -2.82 0.31 -18.35
C GLU A 218 -3.47 -0.38 -17.15
N GLU A 219 -4.46 -1.22 -17.43
CA GLU A 219 -5.06 -2.06 -16.40
C GLU A 219 -4.04 -3.08 -15.89
N THR A 220 -4.02 -3.27 -14.60
CA THR A 220 -3.26 -4.30 -13.91
C THR A 220 -4.14 -5.48 -13.54
N GLU A 221 -3.53 -6.63 -13.28
CA GLU A 221 -4.22 -7.84 -12.84
C GLU A 221 -3.31 -8.61 -11.90
N SER A 222 -3.80 -8.92 -10.69
CA SER A 222 -3.15 -9.79 -9.73
C SER A 222 -4.15 -10.41 -8.78
N ILE A 223 -3.90 -11.67 -8.41
CA ILE A 223 -4.62 -12.34 -7.33
C ILE A 223 -4.37 -11.69 -5.97
N SER A 224 -3.22 -11.04 -5.82
CA SER A 224 -2.86 -10.25 -4.63
C SER A 224 -3.46 -8.84 -4.72
N ALA A 225 -4.75 -8.73 -4.42
CA ALA A 225 -5.51 -7.49 -4.59
C ALA A 225 -4.93 -6.27 -3.86
N GLY A 226 -4.17 -6.48 -2.79
CA GLY A 226 -3.47 -5.41 -2.07
C GLY A 226 -2.23 -4.88 -2.80
N LEU A 227 -1.74 -5.59 -3.82
CA LEU A 227 -0.59 -5.20 -4.66
C LEU A 227 -1.02 -4.75 -6.07
N ASP A 228 -2.29 -4.90 -6.42
CA ASP A 228 -2.82 -4.61 -7.75
C ASP A 228 -2.98 -3.10 -7.98
N TYR A 229 -1.88 -2.46 -8.37
CA TYR A 229 -1.80 -1.03 -8.61
C TYR A 229 -0.77 -0.72 -9.72
N PRO A 230 -1.10 0.11 -10.71
CA PRO A 230 -0.25 0.32 -11.89
C PRO A 230 0.96 1.23 -11.67
N GLY A 231 1.07 1.88 -10.52
CA GLY A 231 2.14 2.79 -10.16
C GLY A 231 2.91 2.32 -8.94
N ILE A 232 3.87 3.13 -8.52
CA ILE A 232 4.75 2.83 -7.39
C ILE A 232 5.13 4.09 -6.64
N SER A 233 5.41 3.97 -5.36
CA SER A 233 5.93 5.07 -4.54
C SER A 233 7.13 5.77 -5.18
N PRO A 234 7.16 7.12 -5.23
CA PRO A 234 8.36 7.85 -5.62
C PRO A 234 9.60 7.49 -4.80
N LEU A 235 9.42 7.05 -3.53
CA LEU A 235 10.53 6.56 -2.71
C LEU A 235 11.14 5.28 -3.28
N HIS A 236 10.31 4.36 -3.77
CA HIS A 236 10.78 3.13 -4.41
C HIS A 236 11.41 3.40 -5.78
N CYS A 237 10.92 4.39 -6.54
CA CYS A 237 11.58 4.85 -7.76
C CYS A 237 13.01 5.30 -7.46
N PHE A 238 13.18 6.15 -6.45
CA PHE A 238 14.50 6.61 -6.00
C PHE A 238 15.40 5.45 -5.55
N LEU A 239 14.88 4.50 -4.77
CA LEU A 239 15.65 3.32 -4.31
C LEU A 239 16.10 2.41 -5.46
N LYS A 240 15.28 2.31 -6.52
CA LYS A 240 15.64 1.59 -7.75
C LYS A 240 16.75 2.32 -8.50
N ASP A 241 16.56 3.62 -8.77
CA ASP A 241 17.48 4.41 -9.60
C ASP A 241 18.86 4.54 -8.94
N THR A 242 18.89 4.69 -7.62
CA THR A 242 20.14 4.70 -6.84
C THR A 242 20.71 3.30 -6.60
N LYS A 243 20.05 2.25 -7.10
CA LYS A 243 20.43 0.84 -6.88
C LYS A 243 20.54 0.47 -5.39
N ARG A 244 19.84 1.19 -4.53
CA ARG A 244 19.81 0.89 -3.09
C ARG A 244 18.95 -0.34 -2.80
N ALA A 245 17.89 -0.55 -3.55
CA ALA A 245 17.04 -1.75 -3.48
C ALA A 245 17.04 -2.49 -4.81
N ARG A 246 16.81 -3.79 -4.75
CA ARG A 246 16.55 -4.67 -5.90
C ARG A 246 15.08 -5.04 -5.94
N TYR A 247 14.51 -5.09 -7.14
CA TYR A 247 13.13 -5.48 -7.35
C TYR A 247 13.04 -6.71 -8.24
N THR A 248 12.07 -7.56 -7.93
CA THR A 248 11.69 -8.75 -8.69
C THR A 248 10.17 -8.88 -8.64
N ALA A 249 9.60 -9.74 -9.46
CA ALA A 249 8.17 -10.00 -9.45
C ALA A 249 7.90 -11.48 -9.21
N ALA A 250 6.76 -11.77 -8.61
CA ALA A 250 6.21 -13.10 -8.46
C ALA A 250 4.86 -13.18 -9.20
N SER A 251 4.67 -14.25 -9.97
CA SER A 251 3.40 -14.54 -10.64
C SER A 251 2.32 -14.97 -9.65
N ASP A 252 1.06 -14.92 -10.08
CA ASP A 252 -0.07 -15.40 -9.29
C ASP A 252 0.08 -16.89 -8.90
N GLU A 253 0.66 -17.70 -9.78
CA GLU A 253 0.91 -19.11 -9.53
C GLU A 253 1.99 -19.32 -8.46
N GLU A 254 3.09 -18.57 -8.52
CA GLU A 254 4.15 -18.59 -7.51
C GLU A 254 3.61 -18.14 -6.14
N ALA A 255 2.81 -17.08 -6.08
CA ALA A 255 2.18 -16.63 -4.84
C ALA A 255 1.26 -17.70 -4.23
N LEU A 256 0.43 -18.37 -5.05
CA LEU A 256 -0.41 -19.48 -4.59
C LEU A 256 0.40 -20.68 -4.08
N ASN A 257 1.49 -21.01 -4.74
CA ASN A 257 2.37 -22.08 -4.30
C ASN A 257 3.06 -21.73 -2.98
N ALA A 258 3.57 -20.52 -2.83
CA ALA A 258 4.14 -20.03 -1.57
C ALA A 258 3.09 -20.02 -0.43
N TYR A 259 1.85 -19.59 -0.69
CA TYR A 259 0.75 -19.69 0.26
C TYR A 259 0.54 -21.13 0.79
N LYS A 260 0.54 -22.11 -0.13
CA LYS A 260 0.40 -23.53 0.25
C LYS A 260 1.57 -24.01 1.10
N LEU A 261 2.80 -23.60 0.76
CA LEU A 261 4.00 -23.97 1.53
C LEU A 261 3.98 -23.37 2.94
N VAL A 262 3.71 -22.06 3.07
CA VAL A 262 3.59 -21.39 4.37
C VAL A 262 2.49 -22.04 5.23
N THR A 263 1.32 -22.30 4.63
CA THR A 263 0.22 -22.97 5.35
C THR A 263 0.61 -24.37 5.81
N LYS A 264 1.34 -25.12 4.98
CA LYS A 264 1.76 -26.50 5.30
C LYS A 264 2.83 -26.54 6.39
N PHE A 265 3.87 -25.72 6.28
CA PHE A 265 5.05 -25.82 7.15
C PHE A 265 4.95 -24.94 8.39
N GLU A 266 4.49 -23.71 8.25
CA GLU A 266 4.39 -22.75 9.35
C GLU A 266 3.05 -22.81 10.09
N LYS A 267 2.05 -23.57 9.56
CA LYS A 267 0.69 -23.65 10.10
C LYS A 267 -0.02 -22.28 10.18
N LEU A 268 0.43 -21.32 9.39
CA LEU A 268 -0.15 -19.99 9.25
C LEU A 268 -1.05 -19.91 8.01
N ARG A 269 -2.06 -19.06 8.07
CA ARG A 269 -2.88 -18.68 6.90
C ARG A 269 -2.61 -17.20 6.59
N PRO A 270 -1.54 -16.89 5.84
CA PRO A 270 -1.23 -15.50 5.48
C PRO A 270 -2.25 -14.96 4.46
N SER A 271 -2.20 -13.66 4.19
CA SER A 271 -2.79 -13.15 2.94
C SER A 271 -1.89 -13.49 1.76
N LEU A 272 -2.35 -13.24 0.54
CA LEU A 272 -1.57 -13.58 -0.67
C LEU A 272 -0.41 -12.60 -0.91
N GLU A 273 -0.52 -11.38 -0.39
CA GLU A 273 0.49 -10.34 -0.59
C GLU A 273 1.89 -10.72 -0.07
N PRO A 274 2.06 -11.31 1.13
CA PRO A 274 3.38 -11.67 1.66
C PRO A 274 3.87 -13.09 1.25
N CYS A 275 3.13 -13.78 0.40
CA CYS A 275 3.49 -15.14 -0.05
C CYS A 275 4.50 -15.20 -1.21
#